data_39905a8c1193bab1166c867f8980d0a7
#
_entry.id   39905a8c1193bab1166c867f8980d0a7
#
_cell.length_a   1.000
_cell.length_b   1.000
_cell.length_c   1.000
_cell.angle_alpha   90.00
_cell.angle_beta   90.00
_cell.angle_gamma   90.00
#
_symmetry.space_group_name_H-M   'P 1'
#
loop_
_entity.id
_entity.type
_entity.pdbx_description
1 polymer ?
#
loop_
_entity_poly.entity_id
_entity_poly.type
_entity_poly.pdbx_seq_one_letter_code
_entity_poly.pdbx_strand_id
1 'polypeptide(L)'
;MKKQIKRITAVAAAAALAISFTFPAELGLADLGVGGNAIAASAASSGNCGDSGSNVTWLLDDNGTLTISGSGKIEDYRSDIDQPWYSNRSDITSVVIEPGVTSIGSQAFYECSNLTSITIPSGLTSIGEQAFVNCTGLTSITIPSGFISIGDYAF
;
A
#
# COMPACT_ATOMS: atom_id res chain seq x y z
N MET A 1 18.40 24.53 37.50
CA MET A 1 18.29 23.21 36.88
C MET A 1 17.69 23.41 35.48
N LYS A 2 18.50 23.36 34.42
CA LYS A 2 18.06 23.57 33.02
C LYS A 2 17.66 22.20 32.44
N LYS A 3 16.35 21.99 32.17
CA LYS A 3 15.87 20.82 31.45
C LYS A 3 16.30 20.91 29.98
N GLN A 4 17.15 20.00 29.56
CA GLN A 4 17.52 19.79 28.16
C GLN A 4 16.32 19.12 27.43
N ILE A 5 15.73 19.84 26.48
CA ILE A 5 14.74 19.29 25.57
C ILE A 5 15.53 18.65 24.43
N LYS A 6 15.62 17.31 24.41
CA LYS A 6 16.14 16.57 23.26
C LYS A 6 15.13 16.68 22.12
N ARG A 7 15.54 17.34 21.04
CA ARG A 7 14.81 17.32 19.77
C ARG A 7 14.92 15.91 19.20
N ILE A 8 13.80 15.19 19.19
CA ILE A 8 13.66 13.93 18.47
C ILE A 8 13.32 14.32 17.04
N THR A 9 14.28 14.14 16.15
CA THR A 9 14.05 14.22 14.70
C THR A 9 13.24 12.99 14.31
N ALA A 10 11.96 13.14 14.08
CA ALA A 10 11.12 12.08 13.57
C ALA A 10 11.48 11.83 12.11
N VAL A 11 12.17 10.73 11.84
CA VAL A 11 12.21 10.12 10.53
C VAL A 11 10.80 9.54 10.32
N ALA A 12 10.09 10.08 9.35
CA ALA A 12 8.75 9.61 9.00
C ALA A 12 8.85 8.23 8.33
N ALA A 13 8.89 7.18 9.15
CA ALA A 13 8.46 5.87 8.74
C ALA A 13 6.95 5.85 9.00
N ALA A 14 6.15 5.88 7.95
CA ALA A 14 4.70 5.74 8.05
C ALA A 14 4.36 4.29 8.42
N ALA A 15 4.62 3.91 9.67
CA ALA A 15 4.00 2.75 10.26
C ALA A 15 2.61 3.19 10.69
N ALA A 16 1.57 2.78 9.98
CA ALA A 16 0.19 2.96 10.40
C ALA A 16 -0.05 2.15 11.67
N LEU A 17 0.27 2.72 12.84
CA LEU A 17 -0.21 2.23 14.10
C LEU A 17 -1.68 2.64 14.19
N ALA A 18 -2.59 1.69 14.08
CA ALA A 18 -3.99 1.88 14.44
C ALA A 18 -4.05 2.12 15.96
N ILE A 19 -3.88 3.37 16.38
CA ILE A 19 -4.15 3.78 17.76
C ILE A 19 -5.65 4.00 17.84
N SER A 20 -6.36 3.06 18.43
CA SER A 20 -7.75 3.25 18.83
C SER A 20 -7.78 4.28 19.95
N PHE A 21 -7.99 5.55 19.60
CA PHE A 21 -8.35 6.56 20.59
C PHE A 21 -9.83 6.41 20.93
N THR A 22 -10.12 5.82 22.08
CA THR A 22 -11.43 6.00 22.71
C THR A 22 -11.45 7.39 23.32
N PHE A 23 -12.08 8.34 22.64
CA PHE A 23 -12.40 9.62 23.23
C PHE A 23 -13.52 9.45 24.24
N PRO A 24 -13.38 9.97 25.47
CA PRO A 24 -14.53 10.11 26.37
C PRO A 24 -15.54 11.08 25.71
N ALA A 25 -16.79 10.70 25.72
CA ALA A 25 -17.91 11.35 25.01
C ALA A 25 -18.36 12.71 25.59
N GLU A 26 -17.46 13.49 26.20
CA GLU A 26 -17.81 14.78 26.80
C GLU A 26 -16.72 15.84 26.58
N LEU A 27 -16.52 16.26 25.33
CA LEU A 27 -16.03 17.60 25.02
C LEU A 27 -16.80 18.09 23.83
N GLY A 28 -17.78 18.97 24.13
CA GLY A 28 -18.60 19.61 23.11
C GLY A 28 -17.72 20.37 22.11
N LEU A 29 -17.85 20.01 20.85
CA LEU A 29 -17.19 20.62 19.68
C LEU A 29 -17.68 22.06 19.38
N ALA A 30 -18.15 22.78 20.39
CA ALA A 30 -18.80 24.09 20.19
C ALA A 30 -17.88 25.31 20.38
N ASP A 31 -16.61 25.14 20.76
CA ASP A 31 -15.77 26.30 21.15
C ASP A 31 -14.43 26.44 20.42
N LEU A 32 -14.22 25.77 19.30
CA LEU A 32 -13.09 26.06 18.41
C LEU A 32 -13.64 26.73 17.15
N GLY A 33 -13.86 28.06 17.19
CA GLY A 33 -14.32 28.89 16.08
C GLY A 33 -13.40 28.83 14.83
N VAL A 34 -13.19 27.64 14.28
CA VAL A 34 -12.56 27.40 12.99
C VAL A 34 -13.67 27.17 11.99
N GLY A 35 -13.97 28.19 11.23
CA GLY A 35 -14.89 28.14 10.10
C GLY A 35 -14.51 27.00 9.15
N GLY A 36 -15.46 26.13 9.00
CA GLY A 36 -15.66 25.06 8.07
C GLY A 36 -14.65 24.77 6.97
N ASN A 37 -14.04 23.66 7.05
CA ASN A 37 -14.02 22.55 6.12
C ASN A 37 -13.52 21.37 6.95
N ALA A 38 -14.46 20.60 7.50
CA ALA A 38 -14.13 19.24 7.89
C ALA A 38 -13.71 18.55 6.58
N ILE A 39 -12.41 18.51 6.30
CA ILE A 39 -11.86 17.53 5.41
C ILE A 39 -12.25 16.21 6.07
N ALA A 40 -13.30 15.58 5.56
CA ALA A 40 -13.54 14.18 5.85
C ALA A 40 -12.22 13.50 5.45
N ALA A 41 -11.41 13.11 6.45
CA ALA A 41 -10.33 12.21 6.20
C ALA A 41 -11.00 10.95 5.62
N SER A 42 -10.94 10.79 4.31
CA SER A 42 -11.33 9.57 3.67
C SER A 42 -10.52 8.47 4.35
N ALA A 43 -11.17 7.43 4.82
CA ALA A 43 -10.48 6.38 5.54
C ALA A 43 -9.65 5.61 4.52
N ALA A 44 -8.34 5.82 4.56
CA ALA A 44 -7.41 5.04 3.77
C ALA A 44 -7.68 3.54 4.01
N SER A 45 -7.87 2.79 2.94
CA SER A 45 -8.05 1.34 3.04
C SER A 45 -6.68 0.67 3.25
N SER A 46 -6.59 -0.24 4.20
CA SER A 46 -5.32 -0.90 4.52
C SER A 46 -5.53 -2.30 5.08
N GLY A 47 -4.48 -3.12 5.06
CA GLY A 47 -4.53 -4.48 5.58
C GLY A 47 -3.23 -5.26 5.37
N ASN A 48 -3.33 -6.56 5.54
CA ASN A 48 -2.23 -7.50 5.30
C ASN A 48 -2.35 -8.10 3.89
N CYS A 49 -1.20 -8.36 3.26
CA CYS A 49 -1.13 -9.00 1.94
C CYS A 49 0.10 -9.92 1.78
N GLY A 50 0.75 -10.27 2.89
CA GLY A 50 1.89 -11.18 2.87
C GLY A 50 1.50 -12.65 2.95
N ASP A 51 2.25 -13.50 2.28
CA ASP A 51 2.08 -14.97 2.28
C ASP A 51 2.25 -15.60 3.67
N SER A 52 2.94 -14.92 4.57
CA SER A 52 3.16 -15.32 5.97
C SER A 52 2.34 -14.48 6.96
N GLY A 53 1.13 -14.08 6.58
CA GLY A 53 0.23 -13.29 7.42
C GLY A 53 0.56 -11.79 7.39
N SER A 54 0.98 -11.20 8.51
CA SER A 54 1.18 -9.75 8.65
C SER A 54 2.58 -9.24 8.28
N ASN A 55 3.40 -10.04 7.60
CA ASN A 55 4.77 -9.66 7.22
C ASN A 55 4.83 -8.59 6.12
N VAL A 56 3.83 -8.53 5.26
CA VAL A 56 3.65 -7.50 4.22
C VAL A 56 2.27 -6.87 4.38
N THR A 57 2.21 -5.56 4.31
CA THR A 57 0.99 -4.77 4.48
C THR A 57 0.78 -3.86 3.28
N TRP A 58 -0.47 -3.42 3.09
CA TRP A 58 -0.84 -2.47 2.06
C TRP A 58 -1.62 -1.30 2.63
N LEU A 59 -1.50 -0.17 1.95
CA LEU A 59 -2.25 1.07 2.22
C LEU A 59 -2.62 1.70 0.88
N LEU A 60 -3.89 1.96 0.67
CA LEU A 60 -4.41 2.73 -0.47
C LEU A 60 -4.83 4.11 0.04
N ASP A 61 -4.21 5.15 -0.50
CA ASP A 61 -4.54 6.54 -0.19
C ASP A 61 -5.65 7.11 -1.10
N ASP A 62 -6.12 8.29 -0.78
CA ASP A 62 -7.19 8.97 -1.51
C ASP A 62 -6.77 9.46 -2.91
N ASN A 63 -5.48 9.42 -3.24
CA ASN A 63 -4.94 9.78 -4.55
C ASN A 63 -4.82 8.57 -5.47
N GLY A 64 -5.23 7.38 -5.01
CA GLY A 64 -5.13 6.13 -5.75
C GLY A 64 -3.73 5.53 -5.72
N THR A 65 -2.88 5.88 -4.73
CA THR A 65 -1.57 5.26 -4.55
C THR A 65 -1.69 4.08 -3.60
N LEU A 66 -1.43 2.89 -4.10
CA LEU A 66 -1.32 1.66 -3.31
C LEU A 66 0.13 1.45 -2.90
N THR A 67 0.42 1.62 -1.61
CA THR A 67 1.75 1.38 -1.03
C THR A 67 1.79 0.00 -0.40
N ILE A 68 2.78 -0.81 -0.78
CA ILE A 68 3.04 -2.14 -0.23
C ILE A 68 4.34 -2.08 0.58
N SER A 69 4.26 -2.41 1.86
CA SER A 69 5.36 -2.27 2.82
C SER A 69 5.60 -3.56 3.58
N GLY A 70 6.82 -3.74 4.09
CA GLY A 70 7.16 -4.88 4.94
C GLY A 70 8.30 -5.72 4.40
N SER A 71 8.33 -7.01 4.77
CA SER A 71 9.43 -7.90 4.40
C SER A 71 8.91 -9.27 3.96
N GLY A 72 9.30 -9.69 2.77
CA GLY A 72 8.94 -10.99 2.22
C GLY A 72 8.09 -10.91 0.96
N LYS A 73 7.25 -11.89 0.75
CA LYS A 73 6.46 -12.09 -0.46
C LYS A 73 5.05 -11.55 -0.30
N ILE A 74 4.49 -10.89 -1.33
CA ILE A 74 3.05 -10.68 -1.47
C ILE A 74 2.41 -12.05 -1.76
N GLU A 75 1.28 -12.35 -1.14
CA GLU A 75 0.55 -13.61 -1.29
C GLU A 75 0.19 -13.92 -2.76
N ASP A 76 0.16 -15.21 -3.09
CA ASP A 76 -0.38 -15.70 -4.35
C ASP A 76 -1.90 -15.82 -4.25
N TYR A 77 -2.62 -15.00 -5.00
CA TYR A 77 -4.08 -15.10 -5.06
C TYR A 77 -4.48 -16.14 -6.10
N ARG A 78 -5.55 -16.88 -5.80
CA ARG A 78 -6.03 -18.00 -6.64
C ARG A 78 -7.28 -17.64 -7.44
N SER A 79 -7.85 -16.51 -7.13
CA SER A 79 -9.03 -15.96 -7.75
C SER A 79 -8.81 -14.48 -7.98
N ASP A 80 -9.39 -13.95 -9.02
CA ASP A 80 -9.36 -12.55 -9.40
C ASP A 80 -10.04 -11.62 -8.38
N ILE A 81 -10.75 -12.17 -7.40
CA ILE A 81 -11.45 -11.44 -6.33
C ILE A 81 -10.81 -11.57 -4.94
N ASP A 82 -9.72 -12.32 -4.82
CA ASP A 82 -9.12 -12.62 -3.50
C ASP A 82 -8.15 -11.52 -3.01
N GLN A 83 -7.74 -10.59 -3.88
CA GLN A 83 -6.84 -9.51 -3.46
C GLN A 83 -7.54 -8.60 -2.44
N PRO A 84 -6.87 -8.22 -1.36
CA PRO A 84 -7.48 -7.41 -0.31
C PRO A 84 -7.90 -6.01 -0.77
N TRP A 85 -7.38 -5.52 -1.90
CA TRP A 85 -7.78 -4.27 -2.57
C TRP A 85 -8.74 -4.46 -3.75
N TYR A 86 -9.29 -5.67 -3.97
CA TYR A 86 -10.15 -5.96 -5.12
C TYR A 86 -11.30 -4.97 -5.29
N SER A 87 -11.99 -4.62 -4.21
CA SER A 87 -13.12 -3.68 -4.23
C SER A 87 -12.71 -2.25 -4.67
N ASN A 88 -11.43 -1.91 -4.50
CA ASN A 88 -10.87 -0.60 -4.82
C ASN A 88 -9.94 -0.64 -6.05
N ARG A 89 -9.87 -1.76 -6.78
CA ARG A 89 -8.88 -1.91 -7.87
C ARG A 89 -9.00 -0.87 -8.97
N SER A 90 -10.21 -0.34 -9.20
CA SER A 90 -10.44 0.74 -10.16
C SER A 90 -9.92 2.11 -9.69
N ASP A 91 -9.69 2.27 -8.39
CA ASP A 91 -9.19 3.52 -7.81
C ASP A 91 -7.65 3.54 -7.80
N ILE A 92 -7.00 2.38 -8.00
CA ILE A 92 -5.55 2.26 -8.00
C ILE A 92 -4.98 2.83 -9.31
N THR A 93 -4.27 3.94 -9.20
CA THR A 93 -3.61 4.62 -10.32
C THR A 93 -2.09 4.44 -10.30
N SER A 94 -1.51 4.24 -9.12
CA SER A 94 -0.10 3.96 -8.94
C SER A 94 0.15 2.93 -7.85
N VAL A 95 1.24 2.16 -7.97
CA VAL A 95 1.69 1.20 -6.98
C VAL A 95 3.13 1.54 -6.58
N VAL A 96 3.38 1.59 -5.27
CA VAL A 96 4.71 1.74 -4.71
C VAL A 96 5.02 0.50 -3.88
N ILE A 97 6.01 -0.28 -4.30
CA ILE A 97 6.51 -1.42 -3.53
C ILE A 97 7.78 -0.98 -2.83
N GLU A 98 7.76 -1.03 -1.50
CA GLU A 98 8.88 -0.57 -0.68
C GLU A 98 10.00 -1.63 -0.57
N PRO A 99 11.24 -1.21 -0.23
CA PRO A 99 12.34 -2.11 0.05
C PRO A 99 11.99 -3.10 1.17
N GLY A 100 12.36 -4.38 0.98
CA GLY A 100 12.02 -5.49 1.88
C GLY A 100 11.01 -6.47 1.26
N VAL A 101 10.16 -6.00 0.36
CA VAL A 101 9.31 -6.89 -0.45
C VAL A 101 10.15 -7.57 -1.51
N THR A 102 10.06 -8.89 -1.60
CA THR A 102 10.93 -9.72 -2.44
C THR A 102 10.24 -10.36 -3.63
N SER A 103 8.91 -10.47 -3.60
CA SER A 103 8.13 -11.08 -4.69
C SER A 103 6.73 -10.47 -4.76
N ILE A 104 6.25 -10.28 -5.99
CA ILE A 104 4.84 -10.02 -6.28
C ILE A 104 4.17 -11.38 -6.53
N GLY A 105 3.09 -11.66 -5.80
CA GLY A 105 2.34 -12.90 -5.93
C GLY A 105 1.53 -13.00 -7.22
N SER A 106 1.03 -14.20 -7.50
CA SER A 106 0.14 -14.46 -8.63
C SER A 106 -1.13 -13.65 -8.51
N GLN A 107 -1.61 -13.08 -9.62
CA GLN A 107 -2.83 -12.27 -9.73
C GLN A 107 -2.88 -11.03 -8.79
N ALA A 108 -1.76 -10.59 -8.22
CA ALA A 108 -1.75 -9.53 -7.21
C ALA A 108 -2.39 -8.22 -7.68
N PHE A 109 -2.20 -7.83 -8.92
CA PHE A 109 -2.77 -6.60 -9.51
C PHE A 109 -3.69 -6.89 -10.70
N TYR A 110 -4.31 -8.07 -10.70
CA TYR A 110 -5.25 -8.47 -11.74
C TYR A 110 -6.38 -7.44 -11.89
N GLU A 111 -6.67 -7.01 -13.12
CA GLU A 111 -7.70 -6.01 -13.47
C GLU A 111 -7.53 -4.62 -12.82
N CYS A 112 -6.35 -4.24 -12.37
CA CYS A 112 -6.06 -2.86 -11.99
C CYS A 112 -5.97 -1.98 -13.26
N SER A 113 -7.10 -1.79 -13.95
CA SER A 113 -7.17 -1.18 -15.28
C SER A 113 -6.70 0.27 -15.33
N ASN A 114 -6.81 1.01 -14.23
CA ASN A 114 -6.39 2.40 -14.11
C ASN A 114 -4.94 2.55 -13.61
N LEU A 115 -4.25 1.43 -13.31
CA LEU A 115 -2.85 1.47 -12.92
C LEU A 115 -1.98 1.97 -14.06
N THR A 116 -1.33 3.11 -13.89
CA THR A 116 -0.47 3.75 -14.89
C THR A 116 1.02 3.65 -14.57
N SER A 117 1.36 3.47 -13.30
CA SER A 117 2.76 3.42 -12.85
C SER A 117 2.95 2.46 -11.69
N ILE A 118 4.13 1.83 -11.66
CA ILE A 118 4.57 1.00 -10.55
C ILE A 118 6.05 1.25 -10.26
N THR A 119 6.37 1.43 -8.97
CA THR A 119 7.75 1.48 -8.47
C THR A 119 8.13 0.14 -7.87
N ILE A 120 9.17 -0.49 -8.42
CA ILE A 120 9.69 -1.80 -7.99
C ILE A 120 11.03 -1.61 -7.28
N PRO A 121 11.21 -2.13 -6.05
CA PRO A 121 12.48 -2.03 -5.34
C PRO A 121 13.53 -2.96 -5.94
N SER A 122 14.80 -2.60 -5.78
CA SER A 122 15.94 -3.39 -6.29
C SER A 122 16.04 -4.81 -5.70
N GLY A 123 15.40 -5.06 -4.57
CA GLY A 123 15.35 -6.38 -3.91
C GLY A 123 14.25 -7.32 -4.41
N LEU A 124 13.38 -6.86 -5.34
CA LEU A 124 12.35 -7.74 -5.90
C LEU A 124 12.98 -8.74 -6.86
N THR A 125 12.68 -10.02 -6.66
CA THR A 125 13.27 -11.14 -7.43
C THR A 125 12.30 -11.83 -8.35
N SER A 126 11.00 -11.74 -8.12
CA SER A 126 10.01 -12.45 -8.94
C SER A 126 8.65 -11.74 -9.01
N ILE A 127 7.97 -11.99 -10.13
CA ILE A 127 6.58 -11.64 -10.38
C ILE A 127 5.82 -12.92 -10.68
N GLY A 128 4.70 -13.12 -10.02
CA GLY A 128 3.86 -14.32 -10.17
C GLY A 128 3.05 -14.35 -11.47
N GLU A 129 2.38 -15.48 -11.68
CA GLU A 129 1.49 -15.71 -12.82
C GLU A 129 0.36 -14.69 -12.83
N GLN A 130 0.04 -14.14 -14.02
CA GLN A 130 -1.07 -13.22 -14.23
C GLN A 130 -1.07 -11.97 -13.32
N ALA A 131 0.06 -11.59 -12.77
CA ALA A 131 0.15 -10.54 -11.76
C ALA A 131 -0.41 -9.18 -12.23
N PHE A 132 -0.31 -8.85 -13.52
CA PHE A 132 -0.76 -7.59 -14.12
C PHE A 132 -1.70 -7.77 -15.30
N VAL A 133 -2.38 -8.91 -15.39
CA VAL A 133 -3.38 -9.13 -16.46
C VAL A 133 -4.46 -8.05 -16.39
N ASN A 134 -4.83 -7.51 -17.54
CA ASN A 134 -5.80 -6.42 -17.68
C ASN A 134 -5.43 -5.10 -16.99
N CYS A 135 -4.16 -4.87 -16.64
CA CYS A 135 -3.65 -3.56 -16.25
C CYS A 135 -3.47 -2.66 -17.50
N THR A 136 -4.56 -2.31 -18.16
CA THR A 136 -4.54 -1.65 -19.48
C THR A 136 -3.94 -0.25 -19.47
N GLY A 137 -3.88 0.40 -18.31
CA GLY A 137 -3.21 1.70 -18.11
C GLY A 137 -1.70 1.61 -18.01
N LEU A 138 -1.14 0.41 -17.69
CA LEU A 138 0.29 0.23 -17.46
C LEU A 138 1.04 0.05 -18.78
N THR A 139 1.72 1.09 -19.25
CA THR A 139 2.40 1.10 -20.54
C THR A 139 3.87 0.66 -20.47
N SER A 140 4.45 0.69 -19.28
CA SER A 140 5.85 0.30 -19.06
C SER A 140 6.08 -0.09 -17.62
N ILE A 141 7.05 -0.97 -17.41
CA ILE A 141 7.55 -1.40 -16.09
C ILE A 141 9.07 -1.49 -16.15
N THR A 142 9.74 -1.00 -15.12
CA THR A 142 11.19 -1.12 -14.99
C THR A 142 11.52 -2.30 -14.09
N ILE A 143 12.15 -3.32 -14.66
CA ILE A 143 12.61 -4.51 -13.93
C ILE A 143 14.01 -4.24 -13.36
N PRO A 144 14.24 -4.43 -12.05
CA PRO A 144 15.53 -4.20 -11.44
C PRO A 144 16.57 -5.26 -11.85
N SER A 145 17.87 -4.90 -11.74
CA SER A 145 18.96 -5.86 -11.89
C SER A 145 18.93 -6.88 -10.74
N GLY A 146 19.05 -8.15 -11.03
CA GLY A 146 18.94 -9.22 -10.00
C GLY A 146 17.58 -9.91 -9.97
N PHE A 147 16.70 -9.53 -10.87
CA PHE A 147 15.43 -10.19 -11.08
C PHE A 147 15.63 -11.62 -11.61
N ILE A 148 14.84 -12.58 -11.12
CA ILE A 148 15.05 -14.01 -11.40
C ILE A 148 13.97 -14.58 -12.31
N SER A 149 12.70 -14.29 -12.06
CA SER A 149 11.61 -14.95 -12.79
C SER A 149 10.35 -14.10 -12.93
N ILE A 150 9.72 -14.27 -14.09
CA ILE A 150 8.38 -13.76 -14.39
C ILE A 150 7.49 -14.96 -14.66
N GLY A 151 6.33 -15.02 -14.01
CA GLY A 151 5.34 -16.07 -14.21
C GLY A 151 4.60 -15.95 -15.55
N ASP A 152 3.90 -17.01 -15.92
CA ASP A 152 3.13 -17.06 -17.16
C ASP A 152 2.05 -15.96 -17.19
N TYR A 153 1.89 -15.32 -18.35
CA TYR A 153 0.88 -14.25 -18.54
C TYR A 153 0.96 -13.12 -17.52
N ALA A 154 2.15 -12.82 -16.98
CA ALA A 154 2.29 -11.80 -15.95
C ALA A 154 1.80 -10.40 -16.36
N PHE A 155 1.75 -10.12 -17.70
CA PHE A 155 1.31 -8.86 -18.31
C PHE A 155 0.27 -9.08 -19.39
#